data_0c124549fb8acd56bf6387857713f4a5
#
_entry.id   0c124549fb8acd56bf6387857713f4a5
#
_cell.length_a   1.000
_cell.length_b   1.000
_cell.length_c   1.000
_cell.angle_alpha   90.00
_cell.angle_beta   90.00
_cell.angle_gamma   90.00
#
_symmetry.space_group_name_H-M   'P 1'
#
loop_
_entity.id
_entity.type
_entity.pdbx_description
1 polymer ?
#
loop_
_entity_poly.entity_id
_entity_poly.type
_entity_poly.pdbx_seq_one_letter_code
_entity_poly.pdbx_strand_id
1 'polypeptide(L)'
;PGLISCGETSVDANKVNKFNISSLKDVLGDMTLSNLLIEELDLSQINFNGNTLTLQCKQLNKIVGSETFNGSLLLLPKNCRLTELTLEGISNIEGDFQCKDYFYVKEFVMPFIRVAGNMTIALNSGSVDTGAEIEFPKLQEIGGTLTLENNTNANNITFPSLKKILGSCSVTTDFLKNDIEFTSLESIGTDGANTQIEFEIDVTNILCPKLKTINGLFNIVTSTVVWGMTADEVSYPTVESISENLSITCPYSDFGS
;
A
#
# COMPACT_ATOMS: atom_id res chain seq x y z
N PRO A 1 -11.33 -29.24 -23.56
CA PRO A 1 -11.24 -29.19 -22.10
C PRO A 1 -10.26 -28.10 -21.73
N GLY A 2 -10.75 -27.10 -21.01
CA GLY A 2 -9.91 -26.01 -20.53
C GLY A 2 -9.02 -26.44 -19.37
N LEU A 3 -7.94 -25.72 -19.13
CA LEU A 3 -7.10 -25.93 -17.96
C LEU A 3 -7.94 -25.63 -16.70
N ILE A 4 -8.05 -26.60 -15.79
CA ILE A 4 -8.85 -26.48 -14.57
C ILE A 4 -7.97 -26.03 -13.40
N SER A 5 -6.71 -26.47 -13.38
CA SER A 5 -5.73 -26.08 -12.35
C SER A 5 -4.33 -25.94 -12.94
N CYS A 6 -3.49 -25.12 -12.32
CA CYS A 6 -2.06 -25.02 -12.62
C CYS A 6 -1.25 -24.99 -11.34
N GLY A 7 -0.02 -25.50 -11.40
CA GLY A 7 1.00 -25.32 -10.37
C GLY A 7 1.74 -23.99 -10.55
N GLU A 8 2.96 -23.89 -10.05
CA GLU A 8 3.83 -22.75 -10.30
C GLU A 8 3.91 -22.47 -11.81
N THR A 9 3.57 -21.23 -12.19
CA THR A 9 3.39 -20.88 -13.60
C THR A 9 3.92 -19.47 -13.86
N SER A 10 4.73 -19.34 -14.91
CA SER A 10 5.17 -18.03 -15.41
C SER A 10 4.80 -17.90 -16.88
N VAL A 11 4.11 -16.82 -17.23
CA VAL A 11 3.77 -16.47 -18.61
C VAL A 11 4.41 -15.13 -18.94
N ASP A 12 5.35 -15.14 -19.89
CA ASP A 12 6.01 -13.95 -20.41
C ASP A 12 5.78 -13.87 -21.93
N ALA A 13 4.94 -12.93 -22.38
CA ALA A 13 4.53 -12.87 -23.78
C ALA A 13 4.21 -11.43 -24.25
N ASN A 14 5.19 -10.74 -24.77
CA ASN A 14 5.13 -9.32 -25.15
C ASN A 14 4.28 -8.97 -26.40
N LYS A 15 3.56 -9.93 -26.97
CA LYS A 15 2.66 -9.73 -28.13
C LYS A 15 1.24 -10.24 -27.87
N VAL A 16 0.96 -10.74 -26.68
CA VAL A 16 -0.36 -11.27 -26.33
C VAL A 16 -1.23 -10.15 -25.78
N ASN A 17 -2.26 -9.76 -26.55
CA ASN A 17 -3.27 -8.78 -26.18
C ASN A 17 -4.61 -9.38 -25.77
N LYS A 18 -4.75 -10.72 -25.82
CA LYS A 18 -5.90 -11.46 -25.32
C LYS A 18 -5.42 -12.67 -24.57
N PHE A 19 -5.62 -12.65 -23.28
CA PHE A 19 -5.25 -13.73 -22.38
C PHE A 19 -6.49 -14.19 -21.64
N ASN A 20 -6.92 -15.41 -21.93
CA ASN A 20 -8.15 -15.97 -21.37
C ASN A 20 -7.83 -17.13 -20.43
N ILE A 21 -8.14 -16.95 -19.16
CA ILE A 21 -8.00 -17.94 -18.09
C ILE A 21 -9.36 -18.31 -17.45
N SER A 22 -10.47 -18.02 -18.13
CA SER A 22 -11.83 -18.26 -17.59
C SER A 22 -12.13 -19.70 -17.23
N SER A 23 -11.39 -20.67 -17.79
CA SER A 23 -11.51 -22.08 -17.43
C SER A 23 -10.67 -22.51 -16.22
N LEU A 24 -9.72 -21.67 -15.81
CA LEU A 24 -8.89 -21.93 -14.63
C LEU A 24 -9.73 -21.75 -13.36
N LYS A 25 -9.65 -22.73 -12.46
CA LYS A 25 -10.37 -22.71 -11.19
C LYS A 25 -9.43 -22.61 -9.99
N ASP A 26 -8.31 -23.31 -10.06
CA ASP A 26 -7.37 -23.40 -8.96
C ASP A 26 -5.95 -23.13 -9.42
N VAL A 27 -5.26 -22.29 -8.67
CA VAL A 27 -3.83 -22.03 -8.76
C VAL A 27 -3.18 -22.71 -7.56
N LEU A 28 -2.34 -23.71 -7.83
CA LEU A 28 -1.73 -24.60 -6.83
C LEU A 28 -0.26 -24.24 -6.54
N GLY A 29 0.22 -23.14 -7.06
CA GLY A 29 1.55 -22.58 -6.86
C GLY A 29 1.55 -21.12 -7.29
N ASP A 30 2.65 -20.42 -7.13
CA ASP A 30 2.76 -19.01 -7.50
C ASP A 30 2.58 -18.80 -9.02
N MET A 31 1.90 -17.73 -9.39
CA MET A 31 1.64 -17.36 -10.78
C MET A 31 2.25 -15.99 -11.09
N THR A 32 3.02 -15.92 -12.18
CA THR A 32 3.56 -14.65 -12.69
C THR A 32 3.08 -14.42 -14.13
N LEU A 33 2.47 -13.27 -14.39
CA LEU A 33 2.07 -12.80 -15.72
C LEU A 33 2.89 -11.55 -16.07
N SER A 34 3.75 -11.68 -17.10
CA SER A 34 4.68 -10.63 -17.50
C SER A 34 4.49 -10.20 -18.95
N ASN A 35 4.68 -8.92 -19.21
CA ASN A 35 4.74 -8.34 -20.55
C ASN A 35 3.51 -8.55 -21.44
N LEU A 36 2.39 -9.04 -20.89
CA LEU A 36 1.15 -9.15 -21.63
C LEU A 36 0.61 -7.75 -21.96
N LEU A 37 0.03 -7.60 -23.16
CA LEU A 37 -0.62 -6.36 -23.62
C LEU A 37 -2.13 -6.35 -23.34
N ILE A 38 -2.53 -6.96 -22.23
CA ILE A 38 -3.92 -7.02 -21.77
C ILE A 38 -4.26 -5.75 -20.98
N GLU A 39 -5.48 -5.27 -21.13
CA GLU A 39 -6.02 -4.12 -20.40
C GLU A 39 -6.86 -4.56 -19.22
N GLU A 40 -7.48 -5.73 -19.29
CA GLU A 40 -8.34 -6.30 -18.26
C GLU A 40 -7.97 -7.75 -17.95
N LEU A 41 -8.06 -8.14 -16.68
CA LEU A 41 -7.86 -9.50 -16.18
C LEU A 41 -9.00 -9.89 -15.24
N ASP A 42 -9.76 -10.92 -15.59
CA ASP A 42 -10.83 -11.46 -14.75
C ASP A 42 -10.33 -12.67 -13.95
N LEU A 43 -10.29 -12.52 -12.64
CA LEU A 43 -9.87 -13.49 -11.63
C LEU A 43 -11.04 -13.97 -10.78
N SER A 44 -12.28 -13.55 -11.08
CA SER A 44 -13.46 -13.74 -10.21
C SER A 44 -13.84 -15.19 -9.94
N GLN A 45 -13.36 -16.10 -10.78
CA GLN A 45 -13.65 -17.53 -10.67
C GLN A 45 -12.43 -18.37 -10.26
N ILE A 46 -11.33 -17.74 -9.88
CA ILE A 46 -10.04 -18.40 -9.64
C ILE A 46 -9.72 -18.37 -8.15
N ASN A 47 -9.43 -19.54 -7.59
CA ASN A 47 -8.92 -19.67 -6.23
C ASN A 47 -7.39 -19.81 -6.26
N PHE A 48 -6.69 -18.92 -5.58
CA PHE A 48 -5.24 -18.93 -5.50
C PHE A 48 -4.69 -19.80 -4.37
N ASN A 49 -5.55 -20.36 -3.51
CA ASN A 49 -5.18 -21.31 -2.46
C ASN A 49 -4.03 -20.81 -1.53
N GLY A 50 -3.97 -19.52 -1.28
CA GLY A 50 -2.89 -18.89 -0.50
C GLY A 50 -1.63 -18.55 -1.29
N ASN A 51 -1.55 -18.89 -2.59
CA ASN A 51 -0.39 -18.60 -3.43
C ASN A 51 -0.34 -17.13 -3.90
N THR A 52 0.78 -16.75 -4.48
CA THR A 52 1.03 -15.39 -4.95
C THR A 52 0.68 -15.23 -6.42
N LEU A 53 -0.06 -14.17 -6.75
CA LEU A 53 -0.19 -13.68 -8.13
C LEU A 53 0.68 -12.44 -8.31
N THR A 54 1.65 -12.51 -9.21
CA THR A 54 2.49 -11.38 -9.62
C THR A 54 2.13 -10.90 -11.01
N LEU A 55 1.73 -9.63 -11.14
CA LEU A 55 1.35 -8.99 -12.38
C LEU A 55 2.38 -7.94 -12.78
N GLN A 56 3.04 -8.16 -13.93
CA GLN A 56 4.04 -7.26 -14.53
C GLN A 56 3.60 -6.79 -15.91
N CYS A 57 2.33 -6.40 -16.05
CA CYS A 57 1.68 -6.04 -17.30
C CYS A 57 1.44 -4.52 -17.36
N LYS A 58 2.11 -3.84 -18.28
CA LYS A 58 2.15 -2.36 -18.35
C LYS A 58 0.86 -1.69 -18.82
N GLN A 59 -0.06 -2.44 -19.43
CA GLN A 59 -1.33 -1.93 -19.96
C GLN A 59 -2.53 -2.37 -19.12
N LEU A 60 -2.30 -3.24 -18.12
CA LEU A 60 -3.36 -3.77 -17.28
C LEU A 60 -3.87 -2.67 -16.34
N ASN A 61 -5.03 -2.12 -16.66
CA ASN A 61 -5.67 -1.04 -15.92
C ASN A 61 -6.92 -1.50 -15.14
N LYS A 62 -7.37 -2.75 -15.39
CA LYS A 62 -8.53 -3.31 -14.71
C LYS A 62 -8.31 -4.76 -14.29
N ILE A 63 -8.58 -5.03 -13.02
CA ILE A 63 -8.59 -6.38 -12.45
C ILE A 63 -9.96 -6.61 -11.82
N VAL A 64 -10.62 -7.68 -12.21
CA VAL A 64 -11.89 -8.12 -11.63
C VAL A 64 -11.62 -9.36 -10.79
N GLY A 65 -12.09 -9.38 -9.56
CA GLY A 65 -11.88 -10.51 -8.65
C GLY A 65 -13.13 -10.87 -7.85
N SER A 66 -13.02 -11.92 -7.04
CA SER A 66 -14.00 -12.25 -6.01
C SER A 66 -13.83 -11.33 -4.80
N GLU A 67 -14.87 -11.23 -3.96
CA GLU A 67 -14.86 -10.41 -2.74
C GLU A 67 -13.62 -10.68 -1.86
N THR A 68 -13.20 -11.91 -1.78
CA THR A 68 -11.97 -12.32 -1.09
C THR A 68 -10.98 -12.89 -2.09
N PHE A 69 -9.84 -12.25 -2.23
CA PHE A 69 -8.69 -12.79 -2.96
C PHE A 69 -7.88 -13.66 -2.00
N ASN A 70 -7.97 -14.97 -2.17
CA ASN A 70 -7.32 -15.95 -1.31
C ASN A 70 -5.86 -16.16 -1.75
N GLY A 71 -4.99 -15.24 -1.38
CA GLY A 71 -3.56 -15.24 -1.72
C GLY A 71 -2.95 -13.86 -1.62
N SER A 72 -1.72 -13.72 -2.12
CA SER A 72 -1.02 -12.43 -2.24
C SER A 72 -1.17 -11.85 -3.64
N LEU A 73 -1.41 -10.55 -3.76
CA LEU A 73 -1.54 -9.83 -5.03
C LEU A 73 -0.43 -8.78 -5.17
N LEU A 74 0.48 -9.02 -6.11
CA LEU A 74 1.62 -8.16 -6.37
C LEU A 74 1.50 -7.50 -7.76
N LEU A 75 1.31 -6.19 -7.77
CA LEU A 75 1.21 -5.35 -8.97
C LEU A 75 2.55 -4.65 -9.17
N LEU A 76 3.41 -5.21 -10.02
CA LEU A 76 4.80 -4.82 -10.17
C LEU A 76 5.19 -4.55 -11.65
N PRO A 77 4.45 -3.72 -12.41
CA PRO A 77 4.80 -3.41 -13.78
C PRO A 77 6.03 -2.50 -13.82
N LYS A 78 7.02 -2.83 -14.64
CA LYS A 78 8.18 -1.97 -14.84
C LYS A 78 7.86 -0.84 -15.81
N ASN A 79 8.11 0.42 -15.43
CA ASN A 79 7.88 1.61 -16.25
C ASN A 79 6.44 1.69 -16.77
N CYS A 80 5.47 1.50 -15.92
CA CYS A 80 4.05 1.62 -16.24
C CYS A 80 3.67 3.09 -16.46
N ARG A 81 2.93 3.36 -17.54
CA ARG A 81 2.45 4.71 -17.88
C ARG A 81 0.93 4.85 -17.76
N LEU A 82 0.29 3.95 -17.09
CA LEU A 82 -1.15 4.04 -16.85
C LEU A 82 -1.48 5.25 -15.96
N THR A 83 -2.57 5.91 -16.26
CA THR A 83 -3.11 7.02 -15.47
C THR A 83 -4.15 6.57 -14.46
N GLU A 84 -4.66 5.35 -14.61
CA GLU A 84 -5.68 4.76 -13.75
C GLU A 84 -5.43 3.26 -13.57
N LEU A 85 -5.83 2.74 -12.42
CA LEU A 85 -5.86 1.32 -12.10
C LEU A 85 -7.10 1.02 -11.27
N THR A 86 -7.90 0.08 -11.72
CA THR A 86 -9.15 -0.31 -11.03
C THR A 86 -9.11 -1.77 -10.60
N LEU A 87 -9.46 -2.03 -9.35
CA LEU A 87 -9.71 -3.36 -8.81
C LEU A 87 -11.21 -3.47 -8.48
N GLU A 88 -11.92 -4.31 -9.23
CA GLU A 88 -13.36 -4.51 -9.05
C GLU A 88 -13.64 -5.83 -8.32
N GLY A 89 -14.59 -5.81 -7.39
CA GLY A 89 -15.06 -6.98 -6.67
C GLY A 89 -14.18 -7.43 -5.51
N ILE A 90 -12.91 -7.03 -5.45
CA ILE A 90 -11.97 -7.43 -4.40
C ILE A 90 -12.12 -6.48 -3.20
N SER A 91 -12.54 -7.01 -2.06
CA SER A 91 -12.62 -6.25 -0.80
C SER A 91 -11.63 -6.73 0.25
N ASN A 92 -11.23 -8.00 0.20
CA ASN A 92 -10.29 -8.60 1.14
C ASN A 92 -9.16 -9.30 0.41
N ILE A 93 -7.94 -9.14 0.91
CA ILE A 93 -6.75 -9.85 0.47
C ILE A 93 -6.24 -10.66 1.65
N GLU A 94 -6.18 -11.99 1.53
CA GLU A 94 -5.77 -12.89 2.61
C GLU A 94 -4.24 -13.05 2.72
N GLY A 95 -3.48 -12.56 1.76
CA GLY A 95 -2.03 -12.48 1.78
C GLY A 95 -1.52 -11.04 1.76
N ASP A 96 -0.37 -10.85 1.14
CA ASP A 96 0.25 -9.55 0.95
C ASP A 96 -0.37 -8.78 -0.23
N PHE A 97 -0.39 -7.47 -0.13
CA PHE A 97 -0.67 -6.57 -1.24
C PHE A 97 0.52 -5.66 -1.52
N GLN A 98 1.00 -5.64 -2.77
CA GLN A 98 2.03 -4.71 -3.20
C GLN A 98 1.62 -4.02 -4.50
N CYS A 99 1.82 -2.72 -4.56
CA CYS A 99 1.66 -1.94 -5.78
C CYS A 99 2.86 -1.00 -5.95
N LYS A 100 3.64 -1.23 -7.01
CA LYS A 100 4.90 -0.50 -7.25
C LYS A 100 5.05 -0.08 -8.70
N ASP A 101 5.83 0.97 -8.93
CA ASP A 101 6.26 1.43 -10.27
C ASP A 101 5.15 1.92 -11.22
N TYR A 102 4.08 2.50 -10.69
CA TYR A 102 3.02 3.18 -11.45
C TYR A 102 3.29 4.68 -11.53
N PHE A 103 4.11 5.10 -12.47
CA PHE A 103 4.66 6.47 -12.56
C PHE A 103 3.66 7.59 -12.93
N TYR A 104 2.51 7.27 -13.50
CA TYR A 104 1.59 8.25 -14.08
C TYR A 104 0.18 8.18 -13.51
N VAL A 105 -0.05 7.36 -12.50
CA VAL A 105 -1.37 7.27 -11.86
C VAL A 105 -1.68 8.60 -11.19
N LYS A 106 -2.86 9.15 -11.51
CA LYS A 106 -3.38 10.40 -10.92
C LYS A 106 -4.32 10.13 -9.76
N GLU A 107 -5.04 9.04 -9.84
CA GLU A 107 -6.01 8.61 -8.84
C GLU A 107 -5.80 7.14 -8.56
N PHE A 108 -5.47 6.83 -7.32
CA PHE A 108 -5.22 5.48 -6.85
C PHE A 108 -6.15 5.19 -5.69
N VAL A 109 -7.37 4.75 -6.02
CA VAL A 109 -8.41 4.45 -5.03
C VAL A 109 -8.63 2.95 -4.96
N MET A 110 -8.31 2.33 -3.82
CA MET A 110 -8.41 0.90 -3.63
C MET A 110 -9.62 0.52 -2.75
N PRO A 111 -10.43 -0.47 -3.17
CA PRO A 111 -11.70 -0.79 -2.52
C PRO A 111 -11.57 -1.67 -1.26
N PHE A 112 -10.35 -1.98 -0.82
CA PHE A 112 -10.10 -2.95 0.24
C PHE A 112 -10.74 -2.56 1.57
N ILE A 113 -11.25 -3.58 2.27
CA ILE A 113 -11.69 -3.50 3.67
C ILE A 113 -10.60 -4.05 4.57
N ARG A 114 -9.87 -5.10 4.12
CA ARG A 114 -8.81 -5.76 4.86
C ARG A 114 -7.70 -6.28 3.95
N VAL A 115 -6.47 -6.14 4.41
CA VAL A 115 -5.29 -6.86 3.90
C VAL A 115 -4.72 -7.67 5.07
N ALA A 116 -4.74 -9.00 4.97
CA ALA A 116 -4.34 -9.86 6.08
C ALA A 116 -2.82 -9.94 6.28
N GLY A 117 -2.07 -9.81 5.19
CA GLY A 117 -0.59 -9.76 5.20
C GLY A 117 -0.04 -8.35 5.24
N ASN A 118 1.12 -8.18 4.62
CA ASN A 118 1.78 -6.89 4.48
C ASN A 118 1.18 -6.07 3.33
N MET A 119 1.24 -4.76 3.47
CA MET A 119 0.81 -3.84 2.44
C MET A 119 1.93 -2.87 2.07
N THR A 120 2.31 -2.85 0.79
CA THR A 120 3.34 -1.95 0.27
C THR A 120 2.81 -1.11 -0.88
N ILE A 121 2.93 0.19 -0.77
CA ILE A 121 2.60 1.16 -1.81
C ILE A 121 3.84 1.98 -2.15
N ALA A 122 4.30 1.87 -3.40
CA ALA A 122 5.48 2.55 -3.91
C ALA A 122 5.22 2.97 -5.37
N LEU A 123 4.37 3.95 -5.57
CA LEU A 123 3.93 4.33 -6.93
C LEU A 123 5.03 5.00 -7.75
N ASN A 124 6.09 5.46 -7.09
CA ASN A 124 7.34 5.94 -7.68
C ASN A 124 7.08 6.89 -8.86
N SER A 125 6.42 7.99 -8.57
CA SER A 125 6.02 8.98 -9.58
C SER A 125 7.22 9.76 -10.13
N GLY A 126 8.25 9.10 -10.62
CA GLY A 126 9.39 9.63 -11.37
C GLY A 126 9.57 11.16 -11.35
N SER A 127 10.18 11.73 -12.36
CA SER A 127 10.35 13.19 -12.51
C SER A 127 9.06 13.93 -12.95
N VAL A 128 7.93 13.24 -13.04
CA VAL A 128 6.65 13.81 -13.47
C VAL A 128 5.78 14.07 -12.27
N ASP A 129 5.54 15.34 -12.03
CA ASP A 129 4.58 15.81 -11.02
C ASP A 129 3.14 15.45 -11.45
N THR A 130 2.65 14.27 -11.04
CA THR A 130 1.31 13.83 -11.37
C THR A 130 0.26 14.35 -10.40
N GLY A 131 0.67 14.74 -9.18
CA GLY A 131 -0.25 15.12 -8.12
C GLY A 131 -1.21 13.98 -7.76
N ALA A 132 -0.69 12.74 -7.64
CA ALA A 132 -1.52 11.56 -7.38
C ALA A 132 -2.28 11.66 -6.06
N GLU A 133 -3.56 11.32 -6.09
CA GLU A 133 -4.38 11.08 -4.90
C GLU A 133 -4.36 9.57 -4.62
N ILE A 134 -3.88 9.20 -3.42
CA ILE A 134 -3.78 7.81 -2.98
C ILE A 134 -4.76 7.59 -1.84
N GLU A 135 -5.81 6.81 -2.09
CA GLU A 135 -6.90 6.64 -1.14
C GLU A 135 -7.24 5.18 -0.87
N PHE A 136 -7.43 4.86 0.40
CA PHE A 136 -7.95 3.57 0.88
C PHE A 136 -9.21 3.82 1.73
N PRO A 137 -10.33 4.21 1.11
CA PRO A 137 -11.49 4.78 1.83
C PRO A 137 -12.17 3.78 2.77
N LYS A 138 -12.07 2.48 2.50
CA LYS A 138 -12.76 1.43 3.26
C LYS A 138 -11.82 0.56 4.09
N LEU A 139 -10.50 0.68 3.94
CA LEU A 139 -9.54 -0.17 4.61
C LEU A 139 -9.61 0.03 6.13
N GLN A 140 -9.86 -1.06 6.87
CA GLN A 140 -10.04 -1.04 8.32
C GLN A 140 -8.88 -1.69 9.06
N GLU A 141 -8.21 -2.68 8.45
CA GLU A 141 -7.14 -3.44 9.09
C GLU A 141 -6.07 -3.87 8.09
N ILE A 142 -4.82 -3.77 8.54
CA ILE A 142 -3.65 -4.40 7.90
C ILE A 142 -3.08 -5.38 8.92
N GLY A 143 -3.04 -6.68 8.56
CA GLY A 143 -2.60 -7.76 9.46
C GLY A 143 -1.09 -7.85 9.62
N GLY A 144 -0.34 -7.31 8.66
CA GLY A 144 1.12 -7.23 8.67
C GLY A 144 1.63 -5.79 8.74
N THR A 145 2.74 -5.56 8.08
CA THR A 145 3.40 -4.24 7.98
C THR A 145 2.78 -3.36 6.89
N LEU A 146 2.58 -2.09 7.19
CA LEU A 146 2.33 -1.05 6.20
C LEU A 146 3.66 -0.41 5.80
N THR A 147 3.96 -0.39 4.50
CA THR A 147 5.10 0.33 3.93
C THR A 147 4.63 1.29 2.85
N LEU A 148 4.88 2.57 3.07
CA LEU A 148 4.70 3.64 2.09
C LEU A 148 6.08 4.16 1.71
N GLU A 149 6.53 3.88 0.49
CA GLU A 149 7.88 4.25 0.04
C GLU A 149 7.84 4.85 -1.36
N ASN A 150 8.72 5.81 -1.66
CA ASN A 150 8.88 6.38 -2.99
C ASN A 150 7.57 6.91 -3.62
N ASN A 151 6.62 7.39 -2.81
CA ASN A 151 5.39 8.00 -3.31
C ASN A 151 5.61 9.50 -3.62
N THR A 152 6.74 9.80 -4.24
CA THR A 152 7.19 11.15 -4.58
C THR A 152 6.14 11.86 -5.44
N ASN A 153 5.82 13.12 -5.10
CA ASN A 153 4.83 13.96 -5.77
C ASN A 153 3.37 13.48 -5.68
N ALA A 154 3.03 12.54 -4.80
CA ALA A 154 1.64 12.36 -4.44
C ALA A 154 1.11 13.63 -3.75
N ASN A 155 -0.15 13.99 -4.02
CA ASN A 155 -0.78 15.09 -3.30
C ASN A 155 -1.13 14.65 -1.89
N ASN A 156 -1.92 13.59 -1.77
CA ASN A 156 -2.38 13.08 -0.48
C ASN A 156 -2.28 11.57 -0.44
N ILE A 157 -2.07 11.03 0.77
CA ILE A 157 -2.22 9.59 1.06
C ILE A 157 -3.19 9.47 2.22
N THR A 158 -4.38 8.88 1.99
CA THR A 158 -5.44 8.87 2.99
C THR A 158 -5.95 7.47 3.32
N PHE A 159 -6.11 7.22 4.62
CA PHE A 159 -6.64 5.99 5.21
C PHE A 159 -7.77 6.33 6.20
N PRO A 160 -8.92 6.85 5.74
CA PRO A 160 -9.93 7.41 6.63
C PRO A 160 -10.62 6.38 7.53
N SER A 161 -10.63 5.11 7.15
CA SER A 161 -11.29 4.04 7.89
C SER A 161 -10.33 3.10 8.61
N LEU A 162 -9.00 3.21 8.41
CA LEU A 162 -8.02 2.30 8.96
C LEU A 162 -7.94 2.47 10.48
N LYS A 163 -8.19 1.38 11.21
CA LYS A 163 -8.20 1.34 12.67
C LYS A 163 -6.97 0.70 13.26
N LYS A 164 -6.41 -0.32 12.56
CA LYS A 164 -5.33 -1.14 13.09
C LYS A 164 -4.31 -1.50 12.04
N ILE A 165 -3.05 -1.44 12.42
CA ILE A 165 -1.92 -2.05 11.72
C ILE A 165 -1.31 -3.02 12.74
N LEU A 166 -1.36 -4.34 12.49
CA LEU A 166 -0.91 -5.33 13.46
C LEU A 166 0.60 -5.55 13.45
N GLY A 167 1.26 -5.23 12.36
CA GLY A 167 2.73 -5.22 12.23
C GLY A 167 3.33 -3.82 12.34
N SER A 168 4.47 -3.64 11.72
CA SER A 168 5.19 -2.35 11.66
C SER A 168 4.49 -1.34 10.74
N CYS A 169 4.83 -0.06 10.92
CA CYS A 169 4.45 1.00 9.99
C CYS A 169 5.70 1.77 9.59
N SER A 170 6.06 1.70 8.30
CA SER A 170 7.18 2.43 7.75
C SER A 170 6.70 3.37 6.66
N VAL A 171 7.02 4.64 6.81
CA VAL A 171 6.71 5.68 5.83
C VAL A 171 7.99 6.39 5.46
N THR A 172 8.46 6.14 4.23
CA THR A 172 9.70 6.68 3.68
C THR A 172 9.37 7.32 2.34
N THR A 173 8.95 8.56 2.36
CA THR A 173 8.57 9.25 1.12
C THR A 173 9.23 10.61 1.04
N ASP A 174 9.96 10.85 -0.05
CA ASP A 174 10.54 12.16 -0.34
C ASP A 174 9.51 13.01 -1.10
N PHE A 175 9.45 14.31 -0.78
CA PHE A 175 8.68 15.31 -1.54
C PHE A 175 7.19 15.05 -1.71
N LEU A 176 6.52 14.54 -0.68
CA LEU A 176 5.06 14.57 -0.64
C LEU A 176 4.60 16.04 -0.58
N LYS A 177 3.56 16.39 -1.33
CA LYS A 177 3.08 17.78 -1.39
C LYS A 177 2.22 18.18 -0.21
N ASN A 178 1.46 17.23 0.30
CA ASN A 178 0.50 17.43 1.38
C ASN A 178 0.63 16.33 2.45
N ASP A 179 -0.45 16.09 3.17
CA ASP A 179 -0.45 15.29 4.37
C ASP A 179 -0.62 13.78 4.10
N ILE A 180 -0.19 12.97 5.06
CA ILE A 180 -0.58 11.57 5.19
C ILE A 180 -1.62 11.48 6.32
N GLU A 181 -2.82 10.97 6.00
CA GLU A 181 -3.94 10.99 6.92
C GLU A 181 -4.40 9.59 7.34
N PHE A 182 -4.29 9.33 8.64
CA PHE A 182 -4.81 8.15 9.32
C PHE A 182 -5.91 8.54 10.31
N THR A 183 -7.01 9.11 9.81
CA THR A 183 -8.02 9.77 10.65
C THR A 183 -8.77 8.85 11.61
N SER A 184 -8.70 7.54 11.45
CA SER A 184 -9.35 6.55 12.32
C SER A 184 -8.40 5.56 12.99
N LEU A 185 -7.09 5.69 12.80
CA LEU A 185 -6.10 4.75 13.32
C LEU A 185 -6.03 4.82 14.84
N GLU A 186 -6.27 3.69 15.50
CA GLU A 186 -6.32 3.55 16.96
C GLU A 186 -5.08 2.84 17.52
N SER A 187 -4.50 1.88 16.75
CA SER A 187 -3.36 1.11 17.22
C SER A 187 -2.40 0.69 16.11
N ILE A 188 -1.11 0.61 16.45
CA ILE A 188 -0.04 0.05 15.63
C ILE A 188 0.73 -0.97 16.47
N GLY A 189 1.03 -2.13 15.85
CA GLY A 189 1.70 -3.25 16.51
C GLY A 189 0.78 -4.11 17.35
N THR A 190 1.31 -5.27 17.75
CA THR A 190 0.69 -6.20 18.69
C THR A 190 1.59 -6.42 19.89
N ASP A 191 0.99 -6.75 21.03
CA ASP A 191 1.75 -7.00 22.25
C ASP A 191 2.82 -8.08 22.06
N GLY A 192 4.05 -7.77 22.47
CA GLY A 192 5.20 -8.69 22.37
C GLY A 192 5.83 -8.83 20.98
N ALA A 193 5.38 -8.09 19.99
CA ALA A 193 6.03 -8.05 18.67
C ALA A 193 7.11 -6.96 18.63
N ASN A 194 8.25 -7.24 17.96
CA ASN A 194 9.25 -6.24 17.64
C ASN A 194 8.73 -5.33 16.51
N THR A 195 7.78 -4.49 16.85
CA THR A 195 7.17 -3.56 15.90
C THR A 195 8.05 -2.32 15.79
N GLN A 196 8.35 -1.91 14.58
CA GLN A 196 9.03 -0.65 14.29
C GLN A 196 8.06 0.30 13.60
N ILE A 197 8.00 1.52 14.10
CA ILE A 197 7.28 2.61 13.46
C ILE A 197 8.33 3.64 13.07
N GLU A 198 8.50 3.80 11.78
CA GLU A 198 9.51 4.66 11.22
C GLU A 198 8.87 5.64 10.24
N PHE A 199 9.04 6.91 10.52
CA PHE A 199 8.65 7.99 9.63
C PHE A 199 9.91 8.75 9.20
N GLU A 200 10.36 8.52 7.97
CA GLU A 200 11.44 9.26 7.33
C GLU A 200 10.83 10.07 6.18
N ILE A 201 10.56 11.36 6.44
CA ILE A 201 9.64 12.11 5.59
C ILE A 201 10.06 13.56 5.44
N ASP A 202 10.05 14.03 4.18
CA ASP A 202 9.93 15.44 3.81
C ASP A 202 8.45 15.77 3.52
N VAL A 203 7.57 15.56 4.49
CA VAL A 203 6.14 15.85 4.37
C VAL A 203 5.72 16.97 5.29
N THR A 204 4.59 17.57 4.95
CA THR A 204 4.04 18.66 5.74
C THR A 204 3.49 18.13 7.06
N ASN A 205 2.71 17.03 7.07
CA ASN A 205 2.15 16.45 8.29
C ASN A 205 1.82 14.95 8.17
N ILE A 206 1.86 14.24 9.31
CA ILE A 206 1.20 12.94 9.48
C ILE A 206 0.10 13.13 10.51
N LEU A 207 -1.13 12.86 10.12
CA LEU A 207 -2.30 13.06 10.94
C LEU A 207 -2.83 11.73 11.47
N CYS A 208 -2.68 11.48 12.77
CA CYS A 208 -3.18 10.30 13.48
C CYS A 208 -4.00 10.69 14.72
N PRO A 209 -5.12 11.42 14.58
CA PRO A 209 -5.79 12.05 15.72
C PRO A 209 -6.41 11.08 16.72
N LYS A 210 -6.60 9.80 16.35
CA LYS A 210 -7.19 8.77 17.21
C LYS A 210 -6.22 7.71 17.69
N LEU A 211 -4.93 7.84 17.38
CA LEU A 211 -3.93 6.86 17.75
C LEU A 211 -3.73 6.84 19.27
N LYS A 212 -3.98 5.69 19.90
CA LYS A 212 -3.92 5.50 21.35
C LYS A 212 -2.78 4.60 21.79
N THR A 213 -2.51 3.56 21.00
CA THR A 213 -1.59 2.50 21.39
C THR A 213 -0.54 2.28 20.31
N ILE A 214 0.71 2.26 20.74
CA ILE A 214 1.86 1.87 19.95
C ILE A 214 2.57 0.74 20.68
N ASN A 215 2.49 -0.47 20.15
CA ASN A 215 3.14 -1.65 20.68
C ASN A 215 4.45 -1.90 19.94
N GLY A 216 5.53 -1.28 20.40
CA GLY A 216 6.85 -1.39 19.78
C GLY A 216 7.71 -0.15 19.89
N LEU A 217 8.80 -0.13 19.14
CA LEU A 217 9.71 1.00 19.03
C LEU A 217 9.13 2.06 18.08
N PHE A 218 9.02 3.27 18.56
CA PHE A 218 8.61 4.42 17.77
C PHE A 218 9.80 5.31 17.42
N ASN A 219 10.13 5.38 16.15
CA ASN A 219 11.25 6.15 15.62
C ASN A 219 10.74 7.16 14.58
N ILE A 220 11.02 8.42 14.80
CA ILE A 220 10.76 9.48 13.83
C ILE A 220 12.11 10.04 13.38
N VAL A 221 12.43 9.85 12.11
CA VAL A 221 13.59 10.44 11.44
C VAL A 221 13.06 11.40 10.39
N THR A 222 13.33 12.68 10.54
CA THR A 222 12.87 13.67 9.54
C THR A 222 14.05 14.53 9.12
N SER A 223 14.17 14.80 7.83
CA SER A 223 15.19 15.72 7.28
C SER A 223 14.84 17.18 7.51
N THR A 224 13.55 17.49 7.58
CA THR A 224 13.02 18.81 7.95
C THR A 224 11.73 18.63 8.74
N VAL A 225 11.79 18.87 10.04
CA VAL A 225 10.56 18.92 10.83
C VAL A 225 9.95 20.31 10.63
N VAL A 226 9.07 20.43 9.68
CA VAL A 226 8.06 21.46 9.76
C VAL A 226 6.83 20.80 10.39
N TRP A 227 6.88 20.59 11.70
CA TRP A 227 5.65 20.50 12.44
C TRP A 227 5.00 21.87 12.24
N GLY A 228 4.14 21.98 11.26
CA GLY A 228 3.29 23.16 11.06
C GLY A 228 2.36 23.30 12.25
N MET A 229 2.92 23.65 13.37
CA MET A 229 2.19 24.07 14.54
C MET A 229 1.72 25.50 14.31
N THR A 230 0.63 25.65 13.59
CA THR A 230 -0.23 26.80 13.87
C THR A 230 -0.89 26.51 15.21
N ALA A 231 -0.68 27.38 16.19
CA ALA A 231 -1.00 27.16 17.59
C ALA A 231 -2.46 26.85 17.92
N ASP A 232 -3.36 26.79 16.96
CA ASP A 232 -4.80 26.65 17.15
C ASP A 232 -5.38 25.28 16.76
N GLU A 233 -4.62 24.36 16.13
CA GLU A 233 -5.14 23.07 15.65
C GLU A 233 -4.25 21.86 15.91
N VAL A 234 -3.38 21.87 16.88
CA VAL A 234 -2.57 20.70 17.22
C VAL A 234 -3.42 19.68 17.98
N SER A 235 -4.08 18.81 17.26
CA SER A 235 -4.58 17.58 17.85
C SER A 235 -3.41 16.60 17.99
N TYR A 236 -2.70 16.65 19.11
CA TYR A 236 -1.78 15.59 19.47
C TYR A 236 -2.61 14.31 19.59
N PRO A 237 -2.20 13.18 18.96
CA PRO A 237 -2.78 11.91 19.32
C PRO A 237 -2.56 11.75 20.83
N THR A 238 -3.62 11.48 21.56
CA THR A 238 -3.52 11.10 22.96
C THR A 238 -2.97 9.69 22.99
N VAL A 239 -1.69 9.52 22.70
CA VAL A 239 -1.03 8.23 22.82
C VAL A 239 -1.03 7.86 24.29
N GLU A 240 -1.83 6.87 24.65
CA GLU A 240 -2.01 6.42 26.04
C GLU A 240 -0.86 5.51 26.47
N SER A 241 -0.24 4.80 25.52
CA SER A 241 0.88 3.91 25.80
C SER A 241 1.82 3.70 24.61
N ILE A 242 3.12 3.68 24.89
CA ILE A 242 4.19 3.19 24.02
C ILE A 242 4.87 2.06 24.80
N SER A 243 4.83 0.83 24.28
CA SER A 243 5.32 -0.35 25.02
C SER A 243 6.85 -0.46 25.11
N GLU A 244 7.56 0.27 24.25
CA GLU A 244 9.03 0.25 24.17
C GLU A 244 9.61 1.68 24.13
N ASN A 245 10.74 1.89 23.46
CA ASN A 245 11.42 3.17 23.44
C ASN A 245 10.82 4.14 22.41
N LEU A 246 10.73 5.41 22.78
CA LEU A 246 10.50 6.52 21.87
C LEU A 246 11.84 7.13 21.47
N SER A 247 12.14 7.18 20.17
CA SER A 247 13.29 7.89 19.61
C SER A 247 12.80 8.92 18.60
N ILE A 248 13.22 10.18 18.79
CA ILE A 248 12.96 11.27 17.86
C ILE A 248 14.31 11.81 17.41
N THR A 249 14.66 11.63 16.15
CA THR A 249 15.92 12.15 15.58
C THR A 249 15.60 13.26 14.58
N CYS A 250 16.02 14.47 14.89
CA CYS A 250 15.92 15.64 14.00
C CYS A 250 17.33 15.97 13.49
N PRO A 251 17.72 15.52 12.27
CA PRO A 251 19.08 15.73 11.78
C PRO A 251 19.46 17.19 11.48
N TYR A 252 18.47 18.07 11.38
CA TYR A 252 18.69 19.51 11.14
C TYR A 252 17.89 20.35 12.14
N SER A 253 18.38 20.46 13.37
CA SER A 253 17.91 21.49 14.29
C SER A 253 18.85 22.69 14.22
N ASP A 254 18.60 23.63 13.34
CA ASP A 254 19.08 24.99 13.54
C ASP A 254 18.21 25.61 14.62
N PHE A 255 18.55 25.35 15.87
CA PHE A 255 18.05 26.19 16.96
C PHE A 255 18.76 27.50 16.86
N GLY A 256 18.15 28.43 16.11
CA GLY A 256 18.61 29.82 16.07
C GLY A 256 18.79 30.33 17.49
N SER A 257 20.03 30.71 17.80
CA SER A 257 20.48 31.41 18.99
C SER A 257 19.81 32.78 19.16
#